data_5accc2c5b7a3fbf2d086dfbbbc3ed323
#
_entry.id   5accc2c5b7a3fbf2d086dfbbbc3ed323
#
_cell.length_a   1.000
_cell.length_b   1.000
_cell.length_c   1.000
_cell.angle_alpha   90.00
_cell.angle_beta   90.00
_cell.angle_gamma   90.00
#
_symmetry.space_group_name_H-M   'P 1'
#
loop_
_entity.id
_entity.type
_entity.pdbx_description
1 polymer ?
#
loop_
_entity_poly.entity_id
_entity_poly.type
_entity_poly.pdbx_seq_one_letter_code
_entity_poly.pdbx_strand_id
1 'polypeptide(L)'
;MKIKVKLFEGGKMPQINEKGDLFDVFARTKVILNAPQAGVQHQVNLEKVRDVVFSNKLIPIGFAMEIPAGFKANLLPRSSTYKKWGIIFGNHVGQIDSSYCGDNDEWMVNAIALR
;
A
#
# COMPACT_ATOMS: atom_id res chain seq x y z
N MET A 1 -9.13 -13.74 20.66
CA MET A 1 -8.41 -14.29 19.49
C MET A 1 -6.99 -13.75 19.51
N LYS A 2 -6.01 -14.63 19.35
CA LYS A 2 -4.60 -14.23 19.27
C LYS A 2 -4.13 -14.29 17.82
N ILE A 3 -3.47 -13.24 17.36
CA ILE A 3 -2.90 -13.17 16.03
C ILE A 3 -1.39 -13.03 16.16
N LYS A 4 -0.64 -13.90 15.48
CA LYS A 4 0.82 -13.81 15.48
C LYS A 4 1.26 -12.75 14.48
N VAL A 5 2.15 -11.87 14.92
CA VAL A 5 2.71 -10.78 14.11
C VAL A 5 4.22 -10.84 14.22
N LYS A 6 4.90 -10.83 13.07
CA LYS A 6 6.34 -10.66 12.97
C LYS A 6 6.64 -9.23 12.53
N LEU A 7 7.46 -8.53 13.28
CA LEU A 7 7.93 -7.19 12.90
C LEU A 7 9.24 -7.28 12.11
N PHE A 8 9.30 -6.49 11.05
CA PHE A 8 10.55 -6.23 10.32
C PHE A 8 11.25 -5.01 10.92
N GLU A 9 12.50 -4.80 10.56
CA GLU A 9 13.27 -3.65 11.03
C GLU A 9 12.56 -2.34 10.69
N GLY A 10 12.39 -1.47 11.66
CA GLY A 10 11.65 -0.20 11.54
C GLY A 10 10.13 -0.35 11.55
N GLY A 11 9.62 -1.58 11.60
CA GLY A 11 8.19 -1.84 11.63
C GLY A 11 7.54 -1.51 12.96
N LYS A 12 6.27 -1.16 12.90
CA LYS A 12 5.43 -0.91 14.08
C LYS A 12 4.25 -1.86 14.09
N MET A 13 3.81 -2.22 15.28
CA MET A 13 2.57 -2.98 15.45
C MET A 13 1.38 -2.17 14.95
N PRO A 14 0.41 -2.82 14.28
CA PRO A 14 -0.86 -2.17 14.00
C PRO A 14 -1.48 -1.60 15.28
N GLN A 15 -2.01 -0.38 15.19
CA GLN A 15 -2.62 0.29 16.32
C GLN A 15 -4.14 0.18 16.24
N ILE A 16 -4.74 -0.29 17.33
CA ILE A 16 -6.19 -0.30 17.48
C ILE A 16 -6.63 1.07 17.95
N ASN A 17 -7.59 1.66 17.24
CA ASN A 17 -8.25 2.87 17.72
C ASN A 17 -9.33 2.46 18.73
N GLU A 18 -9.17 2.88 19.98
CA GLU A 18 -10.11 2.53 21.06
C GLU A 18 -11.55 2.99 20.78
N LYS A 19 -11.72 4.04 19.99
CA LYS A 19 -13.02 4.62 19.65
C LYS A 19 -13.54 4.20 18.28
N GLY A 20 -12.84 3.28 17.60
CA GLY A 20 -13.18 2.87 16.26
C GLY A 20 -12.97 1.37 16.04
N ASP A 21 -13.27 0.93 14.84
CA ASP A 21 -13.22 -0.48 14.47
C ASP A 21 -12.02 -0.82 13.61
N LEU A 22 -11.19 0.18 13.27
CA LEU A 22 -10.12 0.02 12.30
C LEU A 22 -8.74 0.01 12.98
N PHE A 23 -7.82 -0.69 12.35
CA PHE A 23 -6.42 -0.70 12.74
C PHE A 23 -5.65 0.29 11.87
N ASP A 24 -4.81 1.11 12.48
CA ASP A 24 -3.85 1.93 11.74
C ASP A 24 -2.54 1.16 11.55
N VAL A 25 -2.02 1.22 10.33
CA VAL A 25 -0.74 0.65 9.95
C VAL A 25 0.16 1.73 9.38
N PHE A 26 1.48 1.49 9.38
CA PHE A 26 2.47 2.54 9.12
C PHE A 26 3.53 2.03 8.15
N ALA A 27 4.02 2.91 7.27
CA ALA A 27 5.21 2.62 6.50
C ALA A 27 6.40 2.43 7.43
N ARG A 28 7.21 1.39 7.21
CA ARG A 28 8.41 1.16 8.05
C ARG A 28 9.63 1.94 7.59
N THR A 29 9.59 2.51 6.42
CA THR A 29 10.69 3.30 5.85
C THR A 29 10.14 4.45 5.02
N LYS A 30 10.98 5.45 4.80
CA LYS A 30 10.65 6.54 3.89
C LYS A 30 10.65 6.04 2.45
N VAL A 31 9.59 6.33 1.72
CA VAL A 31 9.46 6.03 0.30
C VAL A 31 9.17 7.32 -0.44
N ILE A 32 9.90 7.57 -1.53
CA ILE A 32 9.72 8.74 -2.37
C ILE A 32 9.04 8.30 -3.67
N LEU A 33 7.89 8.91 -3.96
CA LEU A 33 7.23 8.78 -5.24
C LEU A 33 7.37 10.11 -5.99
N ASN A 34 7.79 10.03 -7.24
CA ASN A 34 7.89 11.21 -8.08
C ASN A 34 6.50 11.67 -8.53
N ALA A 35 6.34 12.97 -8.73
CA ALA A 35 5.13 13.49 -9.36
C ALA A 35 4.95 12.92 -10.78
N PRO A 36 3.71 12.86 -11.27
CA PRO A 36 3.48 12.39 -12.64
C PRO A 36 4.23 13.21 -13.65
N GLN A 37 4.81 12.54 -14.64
CA GLN A 37 5.51 13.18 -15.75
C GLN A 37 4.62 13.15 -16.99
N ALA A 38 4.27 14.33 -17.49
CA ALA A 38 3.51 14.49 -18.71
C ALA A 38 4.42 14.73 -19.90
N GLY A 39 3.92 14.42 -21.08
CA GLY A 39 4.58 14.77 -22.33
C GLY A 39 5.49 13.70 -22.93
N VAL A 40 5.50 12.51 -22.39
CA VAL A 40 6.13 11.38 -23.07
C VAL A 40 5.41 11.14 -24.40
N GLN A 41 6.12 11.33 -25.50
CA GLN A 41 5.55 11.16 -26.82
C GLN A 41 5.98 9.82 -27.41
N HIS A 42 5.02 9.04 -27.86
CA HIS A 42 5.26 7.80 -28.56
C HIS A 42 4.27 7.63 -29.70
N GLN A 43 4.51 6.66 -30.57
CA GLN A 43 3.66 6.39 -31.72
C GLN A 43 2.88 5.10 -31.50
N VAL A 44 1.57 5.20 -31.62
CA VAL A 44 0.65 4.04 -31.56
C VAL A 44 -0.20 4.06 -32.81
N ASN A 45 -0.18 2.97 -33.57
CA ASN A 45 -0.96 2.83 -34.82
C ASN A 45 -0.79 4.00 -35.79
N LEU A 46 0.46 4.47 -35.99
CA LEU A 46 0.84 5.59 -36.85
C LEU A 46 0.37 6.96 -36.33
N GLU A 47 -0.23 7.03 -35.17
CA GLU A 47 -0.60 8.29 -34.50
C GLU A 47 0.40 8.63 -33.39
N LYS A 48 0.71 9.92 -33.27
CA LYS A 48 1.52 10.42 -32.16
C LYS A 48 0.60 10.63 -30.95
N VAL A 49 0.90 9.94 -29.86
CA VAL A 49 0.19 10.10 -28.60
C VAL A 49 1.13 10.61 -27.52
N ARG A 50 0.58 11.42 -26.63
CA ARG A 50 1.27 11.83 -25.42
C ARG A 50 0.72 11.04 -24.25
N ASP A 51 1.62 10.63 -23.40
CA ASP A 51 1.29 9.81 -22.25
C ASP A 51 1.66 10.51 -20.94
N VAL A 52 1.08 10.02 -19.86
CA VAL A 52 1.44 10.46 -18.52
C VAL A 52 2.02 9.27 -17.78
N VAL A 53 3.21 9.44 -17.25
CA VAL A 53 3.89 8.39 -16.47
C VAL A 53 3.69 8.67 -15.00
N PHE A 54 3.09 7.73 -14.30
CA PHE A 54 2.88 7.79 -12.86
C PHE A 54 3.94 6.97 -12.13
N SER A 55 4.45 7.52 -11.04
CA SER A 55 5.33 6.76 -10.14
C SER A 55 4.50 5.78 -9.34
N ASN A 56 4.89 4.51 -9.38
CA ASN A 56 4.24 3.42 -8.65
C ASN A 56 5.29 2.66 -7.86
N LYS A 57 5.05 2.49 -6.57
CA LYS A 57 5.96 1.74 -5.69
C LYS A 57 5.20 0.94 -4.65
N LEU A 58 5.80 -0.16 -4.23
CA LEU A 58 5.35 -0.91 -3.06
C LEU A 58 5.95 -0.26 -1.81
N ILE A 59 5.10 0.10 -0.87
CA ILE A 59 5.49 0.67 0.42
C ILE A 59 5.41 -0.44 1.46
N PRO A 60 6.54 -0.84 2.06
CA PRO A 60 6.53 -1.86 3.10
C PRO A 60 5.95 -1.30 4.39
N ILE A 61 5.06 -2.04 5.04
CA ILE A 61 4.42 -1.60 6.28
C ILE A 61 4.92 -2.34 7.52
N GLY A 62 5.97 -3.13 7.37
CA GLY A 62 6.81 -3.54 8.47
C GLY A 62 6.35 -4.72 9.29
N PHE A 63 5.36 -5.48 8.84
CA PHE A 63 4.99 -6.71 9.53
C PHE A 63 4.48 -7.79 8.57
N ALA A 64 4.62 -9.03 9.01
CA ALA A 64 3.93 -10.19 8.48
C ALA A 64 2.96 -10.68 9.55
N MET A 65 1.84 -11.25 9.14
CA MET A 65 0.78 -11.62 10.08
C MET A 65 0.17 -12.97 9.72
N GLU A 66 -0.08 -13.78 10.73
CA GLU A 66 -0.84 -15.02 10.58
C GLU A 66 -2.31 -14.73 10.85
N ILE A 67 -3.07 -14.53 9.77
CA ILE A 67 -4.51 -14.29 9.87
C ILE A 67 -5.21 -15.63 10.11
N PRO A 68 -6.13 -15.71 11.08
CA PRO A 68 -6.87 -16.95 11.33
C PRO A 68 -7.65 -17.43 10.12
N ALA A 69 -7.79 -18.74 9.98
CA ALA A 69 -8.60 -19.36 8.94
C ALA A 69 -10.03 -18.81 8.97
N GLY A 70 -10.58 -18.54 7.80
CA GLY A 70 -11.91 -17.95 7.66
C GLY A 70 -11.94 -16.42 7.68
N PHE A 71 -10.79 -15.78 7.87
CA PHE A 71 -10.65 -14.33 7.84
C PHE A 71 -9.71 -13.90 6.72
N LYS A 72 -9.89 -12.69 6.27
CA LYS A 72 -8.95 -11.97 5.42
C LYS A 72 -8.79 -10.56 5.94
N ALA A 73 -7.76 -9.87 5.52
CA ALA A 73 -7.56 -8.46 5.83
C ALA A 73 -7.67 -7.60 4.58
N ASN A 74 -8.17 -6.39 4.74
CA ASN A 74 -8.17 -5.37 3.70
C ASN A 74 -7.29 -4.21 4.13
N LEU A 75 -6.38 -3.80 3.24
CA LEU A 75 -5.60 -2.59 3.39
C LEU A 75 -6.26 -1.47 2.61
N LEU A 76 -6.63 -0.43 3.32
CA LEU A 76 -7.35 0.72 2.77
C LEU A 76 -6.58 2.01 3.04
N PRO A 77 -6.61 3.00 2.13
CA PRO A 77 -6.07 4.30 2.44
C PRO A 77 -6.92 4.99 3.50
N ARG A 78 -6.29 5.80 4.35
CA ARG A 78 -7.01 6.69 5.27
C ARG A 78 -7.71 7.78 4.47
N SER A 79 -8.76 8.35 5.04
CA SER A 79 -9.51 9.44 4.41
C SER A 79 -8.65 10.65 4.02
N SER A 80 -7.56 10.89 4.75
CA SER A 80 -6.63 12.01 4.50
C SER A 80 -5.47 11.66 3.56
N THR A 81 -5.36 10.43 3.09
CA THR A 81 -4.18 9.95 2.35
C THR A 81 -3.96 10.74 1.06
N TYR A 82 -4.99 10.90 0.24
CA TYR A 82 -4.85 11.68 -0.99
C TYR A 82 -4.62 13.16 -0.70
N LYS A 83 -5.35 13.72 0.25
CA LYS A 83 -5.23 15.14 0.61
C LYS A 83 -3.83 15.50 1.08
N LYS A 84 -3.23 14.66 1.94
CA LYS A 84 -1.89 14.91 2.50
C LYS A 84 -0.77 14.59 1.52
N TRP A 85 -0.89 13.47 0.79
CA TRP A 85 0.23 12.89 0.07
C TRP A 85 0.04 12.84 -1.44
N GLY A 86 -1.18 13.09 -1.95
CA GLY A 86 -1.50 12.99 -3.36
C GLY A 86 -1.38 11.59 -3.93
N ILE A 87 -1.49 10.55 -3.08
CA ILE A 87 -1.38 9.16 -3.51
C ILE A 87 -2.72 8.45 -3.45
N ILE A 88 -2.85 7.44 -4.31
CA ILE A 88 -3.92 6.44 -4.25
C ILE A 88 -3.29 5.06 -4.21
N PHE A 89 -4.09 4.05 -3.84
CA PHE A 89 -3.66 2.66 -3.96
C PHE A 89 -3.93 2.17 -5.38
N GLY A 90 -2.90 1.62 -6.03
CA GLY A 90 -2.98 1.18 -7.42
C GLY A 90 -3.96 0.03 -7.65
N ASN A 91 -4.17 -0.80 -6.64
CA ASN A 91 -5.13 -1.89 -6.65
C ASN A 91 -6.44 -1.55 -5.91
N HIS A 92 -6.66 -0.27 -5.57
CA HIS A 92 -7.80 0.25 -4.81
C HIS A 92 -7.86 -0.29 -3.39
N VAL A 93 -7.98 -1.60 -3.20
CA VAL A 93 -8.00 -2.30 -1.92
C VAL A 93 -6.92 -3.38 -1.94
N GLY A 94 -6.01 -3.33 -0.98
CA GLY A 94 -5.08 -4.42 -0.76
C GLY A 94 -5.77 -5.55 0.00
N GLN A 95 -5.91 -6.70 -0.62
CA GLN A 95 -6.49 -7.87 0.05
C GLN A 95 -5.39 -8.83 0.48
N ILE A 96 -5.41 -9.18 1.76
CA ILE A 96 -4.45 -10.13 2.34
C ILE A 96 -5.20 -11.40 2.66
N ASP A 97 -4.89 -12.45 1.92
CA ASP A 97 -5.43 -13.79 2.16
C ASP A 97 -4.74 -14.45 3.35
N SER A 98 -5.45 -15.33 4.05
CA SER A 98 -4.87 -16.05 5.20
C SER A 98 -3.68 -16.94 4.81
N SER A 99 -3.54 -17.31 3.54
CA SER A 99 -2.39 -18.06 3.03
C SER A 99 -1.11 -17.22 2.94
N TYR A 100 -1.22 -15.89 3.00
CA TYR A 100 -0.06 -14.98 3.01
C TYR A 100 0.41 -14.77 4.44
N CYS A 101 0.99 -15.81 5.03
CA CYS A 101 1.26 -15.90 6.47
C CYS A 101 2.68 -16.31 6.83
N GLY A 102 3.57 -16.36 5.85
CA GLY A 102 4.97 -16.72 6.09
C GLY A 102 5.76 -15.60 6.78
N ASP A 103 6.91 -15.98 7.36
CA ASP A 103 7.77 -15.03 8.08
C ASP A 103 8.34 -13.92 7.20
N ASN A 104 8.41 -14.14 5.90
CA ASN A 104 8.90 -13.16 4.93
C ASN A 104 7.79 -12.51 4.11
N ASP A 105 6.54 -12.81 4.45
CA ASP A 105 5.37 -12.27 3.75
C ASP A 105 4.98 -10.92 4.32
N GLU A 106 5.85 -9.95 4.13
CA GLU A 106 5.61 -8.57 4.57
C GLU A 106 4.43 -7.95 3.83
N TRP A 107 3.55 -7.30 4.57
CA TRP A 107 2.45 -6.54 3.99
C TRP A 107 2.98 -5.27 3.35
N MET A 108 2.49 -4.99 2.15
CA MET A 108 2.90 -3.83 1.37
C MET A 108 1.70 -3.10 0.79
N VAL A 109 1.86 -1.81 0.61
CA VAL A 109 0.87 -0.95 -0.04
C VAL A 109 1.39 -0.59 -1.44
N ASN A 110 0.59 -0.86 -2.46
CA ASN A 110 0.87 -0.42 -3.81
C ASN A 110 0.38 1.02 -3.98
N ALA A 111 1.30 1.98 -4.00
CA ALA A 111 0.97 3.40 -4.05
C ALA A 111 1.31 4.01 -5.41
N ILE A 112 0.41 4.86 -5.89
CA ILE A 112 0.58 5.67 -7.10
C ILE A 112 0.48 7.13 -6.71
N ALA A 113 1.46 7.94 -7.13
CA ALA A 113 1.41 9.39 -6.95
C ALA A 113 0.64 10.03 -8.11
N LEU A 114 -0.38 10.84 -7.76
CA LEU A 114 -1.17 11.59 -8.74
C LEU A 114 -0.75 13.06 -8.86
N ARG A 115 0.17 13.48 -7.98
CA ARG A 115 0.75 14.83 -8.02
C ARG A 115 2.14 14.85 -7.38
#